data_c868e6aed4a2d244d6a70a31573ec1bc
#
_entry.id   c868e6aed4a2d244d6a70a31573ec1bc
#
_cell.length_a   1.000
_cell.length_b   1.000
_cell.length_c   1.000
_cell.angle_alpha   90.00
_cell.angle_beta   90.00
_cell.angle_gamma   90.00
#
_symmetry.space_group_name_H-M   'P 1'
#
loop_
_entity.id
_entity.type
_entity.pdbx_description
1 polymer ?
#
loop_
_entity_poly.entity_id
_entity_poly.type
_entity_poly.pdbx_seq_one_letter_code
_entity_poly.pdbx_strand_id
1 'polypeptide(L)'
;MSLVVARRRRADINVVPLIDVMVVLVFFLLLSGRFEQTRALAIVPPKASAGTAGAEASSLVVGVDRDGKLYLEGRPIAAEALAKALVDHALKSPGTEVIIVADERSLTGAAVGALDAAAKAGLKPRLQTRRPR
;
A
#
# COMPACT_ATOMS: atom_id res chain seq x y z
N MET A 1 -0.34 27.75 76.78
CA MET A 1 0.36 27.76 75.53
C MET A 1 -0.31 26.70 74.61
N SER A 2 -1.06 27.18 73.63
CA SER A 2 -1.78 26.32 72.70
C SER A 2 -0.87 26.08 71.49
N LEU A 3 -0.39 24.87 71.29
CA LEU A 3 0.40 24.47 70.13
C LEU A 3 -0.58 24.27 68.97
N VAL A 4 -0.65 25.21 68.07
CA VAL A 4 -1.38 25.06 66.80
C VAL A 4 -0.52 24.16 65.90
N VAL A 5 -0.89 22.89 65.80
CA VAL A 5 -0.28 21.97 64.82
C VAL A 5 -0.81 22.36 63.47
N ALA A 6 0.04 22.93 62.64
CA ALA A 6 -0.25 23.21 61.23
C ALA A 6 -0.50 21.89 60.48
N ARG A 7 -1.75 21.65 60.11
CA ARG A 7 -2.16 20.50 59.32
C ARG A 7 -1.55 20.65 57.94
N ARG A 8 -0.56 19.84 57.58
CA ARG A 8 -0.01 19.79 56.22
C ARG A 8 -1.12 19.45 55.25
N ARG A 9 -1.46 20.39 54.40
CA ARG A 9 -2.34 20.16 53.26
C ARG A 9 -1.61 19.14 52.35
N ARG A 10 -2.19 17.99 52.18
CA ARG A 10 -1.75 17.05 51.14
C ARG A 10 -2.06 17.72 49.82
N ALA A 11 -1.06 17.90 48.97
CA ALA A 11 -1.26 18.33 47.60
C ALA A 11 -1.90 17.17 46.83
N ASP A 12 -3.21 17.20 46.73
CA ASP A 12 -3.91 16.25 45.87
C ASP A 12 -3.63 16.62 44.40
N ILE A 13 -2.89 15.80 43.72
CA ILE A 13 -2.62 15.97 42.30
C ILE A 13 -3.89 15.59 41.54
N ASN A 14 -4.48 16.60 40.89
CA ASN A 14 -5.63 16.35 40.04
C ASN A 14 -5.17 15.67 38.73
N VAL A 15 -5.48 14.40 38.58
CA VAL A 15 -5.09 13.58 37.40
C VAL A 15 -6.04 13.75 36.21
N VAL A 16 -7.18 14.43 36.42
CA VAL A 16 -8.19 14.60 35.35
C VAL A 16 -7.62 15.30 34.11
N PRO A 17 -6.87 16.44 34.24
CA PRO A 17 -6.25 17.07 33.06
C PRO A 17 -5.22 16.18 32.38
N LEU A 18 -4.54 15.32 33.11
CA LEU A 18 -3.56 14.41 32.58
C LEU A 18 -4.21 13.31 31.70
N ILE A 19 -5.32 12.78 32.19
CA ILE A 19 -6.12 11.80 31.45
C ILE A 19 -6.67 12.42 30.17
N ASP A 20 -7.12 13.65 30.20
CA ASP A 20 -7.66 14.36 29.04
C ASP A 20 -6.58 14.49 27.93
N VAL A 21 -5.38 14.92 28.29
CA VAL A 21 -4.26 15.00 27.35
C VAL A 21 -3.90 13.62 26.80
N MET A 22 -3.89 12.58 27.63
CA MET A 22 -3.62 11.21 27.16
C MET A 22 -4.69 10.71 26.19
N VAL A 23 -5.96 10.98 26.46
CA VAL A 23 -7.06 10.59 25.58
C VAL A 23 -6.94 11.29 24.23
N VAL A 24 -6.66 12.60 24.22
CA VAL A 24 -6.45 13.37 22.97
C VAL A 24 -5.27 12.81 22.18
N LEU A 25 -4.15 12.48 22.83
CA LEU A 25 -2.99 11.89 22.19
C LEU A 25 -3.30 10.51 21.58
N VAL A 26 -4.05 9.67 22.30
CA VAL A 26 -4.47 8.36 21.80
C VAL A 26 -5.38 8.52 20.58
N PHE A 27 -6.35 9.43 20.60
CA PHE A 27 -7.19 9.73 19.44
C PHE A 27 -6.39 10.26 18.27
N PHE A 28 -5.42 11.14 18.51
CA PHE A 28 -4.54 11.67 17.50
C PHE A 28 -3.70 10.55 16.85
N LEU A 29 -3.14 9.65 17.65
CA LEU A 29 -2.38 8.50 17.14
C LEU A 29 -3.28 7.54 16.35
N LEU A 30 -4.50 7.28 16.80
CA LEU A 30 -5.46 6.46 16.08
C LEU A 30 -5.88 7.11 14.75
N LEU A 31 -6.05 8.42 14.73
CA LEU A 31 -6.36 9.15 13.50
C LEU A 31 -5.15 9.22 12.56
N SER A 32 -3.97 9.46 13.11
CA SER A 32 -2.70 9.51 12.36
C SER A 32 -2.32 8.15 11.77
N GLY A 33 -2.58 7.07 12.50
CA GLY A 33 -2.34 5.70 12.00
C GLY A 33 -3.27 5.27 10.87
N ARG A 34 -4.33 5.99 10.60
CA ARG A 34 -5.24 5.70 9.46
C ARG A 34 -4.78 6.33 8.13
N PHE A 35 -3.74 7.14 8.13
CA PHE A 35 -3.22 7.74 6.89
C PHE A 35 -2.34 6.81 6.06
N GLU A 36 -1.93 5.67 6.59
CA GLU A 36 -1.51 4.55 5.75
C GLU A 36 -2.71 3.67 5.37
N GLN A 37 -3.82 4.26 5.00
CA GLN A 37 -4.65 3.57 4.05
C GLN A 37 -3.76 3.40 2.82
N THR A 38 -3.17 2.22 2.73
CA THR A 38 -2.96 1.57 1.47
C THR A 38 -4.15 1.98 0.62
N ARG A 39 -4.00 2.98 -0.23
CA ARG A 39 -4.91 3.13 -1.34
C ARG A 39 -4.74 1.82 -2.08
N ALA A 40 -5.55 0.83 -1.69
CA ALA A 40 -5.79 -0.28 -2.55
C ALA A 40 -6.05 0.39 -3.89
N LEU A 41 -5.08 0.32 -4.79
CA LEU A 41 -5.32 0.71 -6.16
C LEU A 41 -6.58 -0.06 -6.52
N ALA A 42 -7.72 0.62 -6.49
CA ALA A 42 -8.93 0.10 -7.07
C ALA A 42 -8.65 0.07 -8.58
N ILE A 43 -7.91 -0.94 -8.97
CA ILE A 43 -7.70 -1.26 -10.36
C ILE A 43 -9.03 -1.87 -10.75
N VAL A 44 -9.88 -1.02 -11.29
CA VAL A 44 -11.01 -1.51 -12.06
C VAL A 44 -10.36 -2.18 -13.27
N PRO A 45 -10.41 -3.52 -13.37
CA PRO A 45 -9.93 -4.17 -14.58
C PRO A 45 -10.71 -3.54 -15.74
N PRO A 46 -10.03 -3.12 -16.81
CA PRO A 46 -10.75 -2.68 -18.00
C PRO A 46 -11.67 -3.82 -18.38
N LYS A 47 -12.98 -3.56 -18.38
CA LYS A 47 -13.95 -4.49 -18.97
C LYS A 47 -13.45 -4.70 -20.39
N ALA A 48 -12.99 -5.92 -20.67
CA ALA A 48 -12.68 -6.32 -22.02
C ALA A 48 -13.92 -6.01 -22.85
N SER A 49 -13.80 -5.04 -23.74
CA SER A 49 -14.80 -4.78 -24.74
C SER A 49 -15.02 -6.10 -25.49
N ALA A 50 -16.22 -6.62 -25.40
CA ALA A 50 -16.66 -7.84 -25.99
C ALA A 50 -16.23 -7.91 -27.48
N GLY A 51 -15.33 -8.77 -27.77
CA GLY A 51 -14.90 -9.08 -29.13
C GLY A 51 -14.08 -10.34 -29.12
N THR A 52 -14.74 -11.44 -29.52
CA THR A 52 -14.24 -12.80 -29.76
C THR A 52 -13.96 -13.65 -28.52
N ALA A 53 -14.85 -14.58 -28.30
CA ALA A 53 -14.71 -15.76 -27.48
C ALA A 53 -13.43 -16.54 -27.89
N GLY A 54 -12.46 -16.59 -27.01
CA GLY A 54 -11.24 -17.38 -27.20
C GLY A 54 -10.29 -17.11 -26.06
N ALA A 55 -10.23 -18.01 -25.08
CA ALA A 55 -9.33 -18.09 -23.95
C ALA A 55 -9.33 -16.79 -23.09
N GLU A 56 -9.87 -16.86 -21.89
CA GLU A 56 -9.72 -15.84 -20.88
C GLU A 56 -8.20 -15.61 -20.67
N ALA A 57 -7.68 -14.58 -21.31
CA ALA A 57 -6.32 -14.12 -21.06
C ALA A 57 -6.29 -13.61 -19.64
N SER A 58 -5.83 -14.43 -18.71
CA SER A 58 -5.62 -14.03 -17.34
C SER A 58 -4.61 -12.89 -17.35
N SER A 59 -5.02 -11.70 -16.96
CA SER A 59 -4.13 -10.55 -16.83
C SER A 59 -3.70 -10.39 -15.37
N LEU A 60 -2.41 -10.24 -15.16
CA LEU A 60 -1.83 -9.98 -13.84
C LEU A 60 -1.50 -8.49 -13.73
N VAL A 61 -1.92 -7.85 -12.65
CA VAL A 61 -1.72 -6.41 -12.48
C VAL A 61 -0.62 -6.12 -11.46
N VAL A 62 0.39 -5.38 -11.89
CA VAL A 62 1.48 -4.88 -11.04
C VAL A 62 1.38 -3.37 -10.94
N GLY A 63 1.19 -2.86 -9.71
CA GLY A 63 1.16 -1.43 -9.41
C GLY A 63 2.54 -0.91 -8.99
N VAL A 64 2.87 0.32 -9.40
CA VAL A 64 4.07 1.05 -8.94
C VAL A 64 3.63 2.40 -8.39
N ASP A 65 3.89 2.63 -7.11
CA ASP A 65 3.56 3.88 -6.43
C ASP A 65 4.63 4.96 -6.68
N ARG A 66 4.33 6.19 -6.28
CA ARG A 66 5.23 7.35 -6.37
C ARG A 66 6.58 7.11 -5.71
N ASP A 67 6.56 6.39 -4.59
CA ASP A 67 7.76 6.07 -3.79
C ASP A 67 8.51 4.84 -4.32
N GLY A 68 8.09 4.28 -5.46
CA GLY A 68 8.69 3.08 -6.05
C GLY A 68 8.29 1.78 -5.37
N LYS A 69 7.28 1.80 -4.50
CA LYS A 69 6.73 0.58 -3.91
C LYS A 69 5.95 -0.22 -4.96
N LEU A 70 6.15 -1.53 -4.93
CA LEU A 70 5.52 -2.46 -5.85
C LEU A 70 4.31 -3.13 -5.20
N TYR A 71 3.29 -3.34 -6.00
CA TYR A 71 2.04 -3.99 -5.60
C TYR A 71 1.68 -5.06 -6.62
N LEU A 72 1.38 -6.25 -6.15
CA LEU A 72 0.86 -7.34 -6.98
C LEU A 72 -0.61 -7.57 -6.61
N GLU A 73 -1.52 -7.40 -7.58
CA GLU A 73 -2.97 -7.50 -7.35
C GLU A 73 -3.46 -6.66 -6.15
N GLY A 74 -2.89 -5.45 -5.98
CA GLY A 74 -3.22 -4.55 -4.89
C GLY A 74 -2.55 -4.86 -3.55
N ARG A 75 -1.70 -5.87 -3.44
CA ARG A 75 -0.94 -6.23 -2.24
C ARG A 75 0.50 -5.76 -2.35
N PRO A 76 1.05 -5.09 -1.34
CA PRO A 76 2.44 -4.67 -1.36
C PRO A 76 3.37 -5.89 -1.43
N ILE A 77 4.39 -5.81 -2.27
CA ILE A 77 5.34 -6.89 -2.50
C ILE A 77 6.76 -6.33 -2.67
N ALA A 78 7.76 -7.05 -2.16
CA ALA A 78 9.16 -6.72 -2.43
C ALA A 78 9.55 -7.06 -3.86
N ALA A 79 10.54 -6.38 -4.43
CA ALA A 79 10.98 -6.58 -5.80
C ALA A 79 11.42 -8.04 -6.08
N GLU A 80 12.14 -8.63 -5.14
CA GLU A 80 12.60 -10.03 -5.24
C GLU A 80 11.43 -11.03 -5.20
N ALA A 81 10.46 -10.79 -4.32
CA ALA A 81 9.26 -11.60 -4.21
C ALA A 81 8.37 -11.46 -5.44
N LEU A 82 8.31 -10.26 -6.04
CA LEU A 82 7.59 -10.01 -7.30
C LEU A 82 8.19 -10.84 -8.44
N ALA A 83 9.52 -10.81 -8.60
CA ALA A 83 10.19 -11.58 -9.65
C ALA A 83 9.89 -13.08 -9.54
N LYS A 84 9.95 -13.61 -8.31
CA LYS A 84 9.61 -15.03 -8.04
C LYS A 84 8.14 -15.33 -8.34
N ALA A 85 7.22 -14.47 -7.89
CA ALA A 85 5.79 -14.65 -8.14
C ALA A 85 5.44 -14.62 -9.63
N LEU A 86 6.10 -13.77 -10.42
CA LEU A 86 5.93 -13.70 -11.87
C LEU A 86 6.42 -14.98 -12.57
N VAL A 87 7.56 -15.52 -12.14
CA VAL A 87 8.07 -16.80 -12.66
C VAL A 87 7.11 -17.95 -12.33
N ASP A 88 6.66 -18.04 -11.09
CA ASP A 88 5.69 -19.07 -10.65
C ASP A 88 4.38 -18.96 -11.44
N HIS A 89 3.93 -17.73 -11.72
CA HIS A 89 2.71 -17.51 -12.52
C HIS A 89 2.92 -17.91 -13.99
N ALA A 90 4.07 -17.60 -14.56
CA ALA A 90 4.41 -17.99 -15.94
C ALA A 90 4.44 -19.51 -16.13
N LEU A 91 4.87 -20.25 -15.12
CA LEU A 91 4.87 -21.71 -15.14
C LEU A 91 3.44 -22.29 -15.11
N LYS A 92 2.52 -21.65 -14.39
CA LYS A 92 1.13 -22.08 -14.26
C LYS A 92 0.27 -21.66 -15.45
N SER A 93 0.53 -20.48 -15.99
CA SER A 93 -0.26 -19.87 -17.07
C SER A 93 0.66 -19.17 -18.06
N PRO A 94 1.29 -19.91 -18.98
CA PRO A 94 2.15 -19.33 -19.99
C PRO A 94 1.33 -18.42 -20.92
N GLY A 95 1.87 -17.25 -21.25
CA GLY A 95 1.21 -16.29 -22.14
C GLY A 95 0.29 -15.28 -21.43
N THR A 96 0.26 -15.28 -20.11
CA THR A 96 -0.43 -14.24 -19.32
C THR A 96 0.11 -12.86 -19.62
N GLU A 97 -0.78 -11.88 -19.81
CA GLU A 97 -0.41 -10.49 -19.97
C GLU A 97 -0.18 -9.86 -18.58
N VAL A 98 0.94 -9.19 -18.38
CA VAL A 98 1.24 -8.43 -17.15
C VAL A 98 1.01 -6.96 -17.42
N ILE A 99 0.01 -6.38 -16.77
CA ILE A 99 -0.30 -4.97 -16.88
C ILE A 99 0.42 -4.23 -15.74
N ILE A 100 1.41 -3.42 -16.08
CA ILE A 100 2.14 -2.60 -15.13
C ILE A 100 1.49 -1.21 -15.10
N VAL A 101 0.88 -0.87 -13.97
CA VAL A 101 0.25 0.44 -13.75
C VAL A 101 1.20 1.29 -12.91
N ALA A 102 1.84 2.25 -13.54
CA ALA A 102 2.74 3.19 -12.87
C ALA A 102 2.08 4.56 -12.71
N ASP A 103 2.26 5.20 -11.55
CA ASP A 103 1.90 6.61 -11.37
C ASP A 103 2.82 7.46 -12.26
N GLU A 104 2.31 8.52 -12.89
CA GLU A 104 3.09 9.42 -13.76
C GLU A 104 4.32 9.99 -13.04
N ARG A 105 4.23 10.12 -11.71
CA ARG A 105 5.33 10.60 -10.86
C ARG A 105 6.13 9.47 -10.20
N SER A 106 5.87 8.22 -10.57
CA SER A 106 6.61 7.09 -10.03
C SER A 106 8.08 7.14 -10.48
N LEU A 107 8.95 6.58 -9.65
CA LEU A 107 10.34 6.39 -10.01
C LEU A 107 10.43 5.51 -11.25
N THR A 108 10.90 6.06 -12.35
CA THR A 108 11.06 5.36 -13.64
C THR A 108 11.81 4.03 -13.48
N GLY A 109 12.80 4.00 -12.56
CA GLY A 109 13.56 2.79 -12.27
C GLY A 109 12.73 1.62 -11.73
N ALA A 110 11.74 1.91 -10.86
CA ALA A 110 10.87 0.86 -10.31
C ALA A 110 9.93 0.30 -11.37
N ALA A 111 9.37 1.14 -12.23
CA ALA A 111 8.51 0.73 -13.34
C ALA A 111 9.30 -0.10 -14.38
N VAL A 112 10.50 0.33 -14.72
CA VAL A 112 11.40 -0.41 -15.62
C VAL A 112 11.83 -1.73 -15.00
N GLY A 113 12.12 -1.76 -13.69
CA GLY A 113 12.44 -2.99 -12.97
C GLY A 113 11.30 -4.01 -13.01
N ALA A 114 10.06 -3.56 -12.84
CA ALA A 114 8.89 -4.42 -12.95
C ALA A 114 8.69 -4.95 -14.39
N LEU A 115 8.91 -4.11 -15.41
CA LEU A 115 8.90 -4.50 -16.82
C LEU A 115 9.94 -5.59 -17.12
N ASP A 116 11.18 -5.38 -16.67
CA ASP A 116 12.29 -6.31 -16.88
C ASP A 116 12.03 -7.65 -16.17
N ALA A 117 11.51 -7.62 -14.95
CA ALA A 117 11.13 -8.82 -14.22
C ALA A 117 10.05 -9.63 -14.95
N ALA A 118 9.03 -8.97 -15.49
CA ALA A 118 7.98 -9.63 -16.27
C ALA A 118 8.53 -10.22 -17.60
N ALA A 119 9.38 -9.48 -18.29
CA ALA A 119 10.01 -9.95 -19.51
C ALA A 119 10.94 -11.15 -19.26
N LYS A 120 11.74 -11.12 -18.21
CA LYS A 120 12.61 -12.25 -17.81
C LYS A 120 11.82 -13.49 -17.40
N ALA A 121 10.62 -13.32 -16.85
CA ALA A 121 9.72 -14.43 -16.56
C ALA A 121 9.05 -15.02 -17.80
N GLY A 122 9.23 -14.43 -18.99
CA GLY A 122 8.61 -14.89 -20.23
C GLY A 122 7.15 -14.48 -20.39
N LEU A 123 6.68 -13.52 -19.59
CA LEU A 123 5.35 -12.94 -19.67
C LEU A 123 5.35 -11.74 -20.64
N LYS A 124 4.15 -11.32 -21.06
CA LYS A 124 4.00 -10.17 -21.97
C LYS A 124 3.71 -8.91 -21.13
N PRO A 125 4.70 -8.04 -20.85
CA PRO A 125 4.48 -6.84 -20.08
C PRO A 125 3.84 -5.75 -20.91
N ARG A 126 2.87 -5.04 -20.33
CA ARG A 126 2.24 -3.85 -20.89
C ARG A 126 2.26 -2.73 -19.87
N LEU A 127 2.85 -1.61 -20.21
CA LEU A 127 2.89 -0.43 -19.33
C LEU A 127 1.67 0.45 -19.56
N GLN A 128 0.98 0.78 -18.48
CA GLN A 128 -0.07 1.79 -18.45
C GLN A 128 0.33 2.89 -17.46
N THR A 129 0.31 4.14 -17.91
CA THR A 129 0.55 5.29 -17.05
C THR A 129 -0.78 5.83 -16.55
N ARG A 130 -0.91 6.02 -15.25
CA ARG A 130 -2.10 6.60 -14.63
C ARG A 130 -1.83 8.06 -14.30
N ARG A 131 -2.63 8.97 -14.85
CA ARG A 131 -2.66 10.36 -14.42
C ARG A 131 -3.47 10.48 -13.14
N PRO A 132 -2.94 11.13 -12.09
CA PRO A 132 -3.76 11.47 -10.93
C PRO A 132 -4.85 12.47 -11.39
N ARG A 133 -6.09 12.19 -10.97
CA ARG A 133 -7.19 13.17 -11.08
C ARG A 133 -7.07 14.19 -9.97
#